data_36801136ecf5e1f24c446b8078b0c7e7
#
_entry.id   36801136ecf5e1f24c446b8078b0c7e7
#
_cell.length_a   1.000
_cell.length_b   1.000
_cell.length_c   1.000
_cell.angle_alpha   90.00
_cell.angle_beta   90.00
_cell.angle_gamma   90.00
#
_symmetry.space_group_name_H-M   'P 1'
#
loop_
_entity.id
_entity.type
_entity.pdbx_description
1 polymer ?
#
loop_
_entity_poly.entity_id
_entity_poly.type
_entity_poly.pdbx_seq_one_letter_code
_entity_poly.pdbx_strand_id
1 'polypeptide(L)'
;MAKKILKTLVNNLGFKILAVVLAFILWLVVYNIDDPKKSKTFTTNVTVENASAVTDMNKCYEVLDGTNTVTFTVTGKRSELEKLDDTDFSAVADMNRLIINDKGNKASVPIEISAKRTYTSVSINNKNKYMELSLEDLMSSCLLYTSDAA
;
A
#
# COMPACT_ATOMS: atom_id res chain seq x y z
N MET A 1 -15.25 -33.85 52.90
CA MET A 1 -14.41 -33.86 51.67
C MET A 1 -13.80 -32.48 51.36
N ALA A 2 -14.51 -31.38 51.45
CA ALA A 2 -14.02 -30.04 51.11
C ALA A 2 -12.75 -29.59 51.89
N LYS A 3 -12.65 -29.89 53.19
CA LYS A 3 -11.47 -29.53 53.98
C LYS A 3 -10.17 -30.24 53.60
N LYS A 4 -10.24 -31.49 53.06
CA LYS A 4 -9.05 -32.17 52.54
C LYS A 4 -8.58 -31.60 51.22
N ILE A 5 -9.49 -31.17 50.35
CA ILE A 5 -9.18 -30.53 49.08
C ILE A 5 -8.54 -29.17 49.31
N LEU A 6 -9.08 -28.40 50.28
CA LEU A 6 -8.53 -27.10 50.62
C LEU A 6 -7.11 -27.20 51.19
N LYS A 7 -6.84 -28.22 52.04
CA LYS A 7 -5.52 -28.46 52.62
C LYS A 7 -4.49 -28.87 51.56
N THR A 8 -4.91 -29.64 50.53
CA THR A 8 -4.06 -30.01 49.42
C THR A 8 -3.86 -28.85 48.45
N LEU A 9 -4.84 -27.95 48.36
CA LEU A 9 -4.74 -26.76 47.54
C LEU A 9 -3.76 -25.73 48.13
N VAL A 10 -3.75 -25.61 49.43
CA VAL A 10 -2.86 -24.65 50.16
C VAL A 10 -1.46 -25.23 50.39
N ASN A 11 -1.31 -26.56 50.33
CA ASN A 11 0.00 -27.20 50.47
C ASN A 11 0.85 -26.85 49.20
N ASN A 12 2.05 -26.30 49.43
CA ASN A 12 2.96 -25.81 48.41
C ASN A 12 2.39 -24.62 47.57
N LEU A 13 1.60 -23.76 48.20
CA LEU A 13 0.98 -22.62 47.55
C LEU A 13 2.01 -21.72 46.81
N GLY A 14 3.21 -21.54 47.37
CA GLY A 14 4.29 -20.81 46.76
C GLY A 14 4.70 -21.35 45.37
N PHE A 15 4.85 -22.66 45.23
CA PHE A 15 5.18 -23.27 43.93
C PHE A 15 4.04 -23.17 42.93
N LYS A 16 2.78 -23.22 43.39
CA LYS A 16 1.62 -23.06 42.52
C LYS A 16 1.49 -21.64 42.01
N ILE A 17 1.69 -20.67 42.87
CA ILE A 17 1.71 -19.24 42.46
C ILE A 17 2.86 -18.97 41.48
N LEU A 18 4.05 -19.53 41.79
CA LEU A 18 5.20 -19.41 40.88
C LEU A 18 4.92 -20.00 39.50
N ALA A 19 4.27 -21.17 39.44
CA ALA A 19 3.90 -21.83 38.19
C ALA A 19 2.91 -20.99 37.39
N VAL A 20 1.91 -20.38 38.04
CA VAL A 20 0.94 -19.48 37.38
C VAL A 20 1.62 -18.23 36.86
N VAL A 21 2.51 -17.63 37.63
CA VAL A 21 3.27 -16.44 37.21
C VAL A 21 4.17 -16.77 36.03
N LEU A 22 4.88 -17.92 36.05
CA LEU A 22 5.71 -18.35 34.92
C LEU A 22 4.87 -18.64 33.67
N ALA A 23 3.71 -19.29 33.82
CA ALA A 23 2.79 -19.54 32.72
C ALA A 23 2.28 -18.22 32.10
N PHE A 24 1.97 -17.24 32.94
CA PHE A 24 1.54 -15.92 32.49
C PHE A 24 2.65 -15.14 31.76
N ILE A 25 3.89 -15.22 32.28
CA ILE A 25 5.05 -14.61 31.62
C ILE A 25 5.30 -15.28 30.27
N LEU A 26 5.29 -16.62 30.20
CA LEU A 26 5.44 -17.35 28.95
C LEU A 26 4.33 -17.00 27.95
N TRP A 27 3.10 -16.88 28.40
CA TRP A 27 1.98 -16.46 27.56
C TRP A 27 2.18 -15.06 27.00
N LEU A 28 2.62 -14.09 27.83
CA LEU A 28 2.96 -12.74 27.40
C LEU A 28 4.11 -12.73 26.38
N VAL A 29 5.13 -13.54 26.59
CA VAL A 29 6.28 -13.66 25.67
C VAL A 29 5.81 -14.20 24.31
N VAL A 30 5.04 -15.30 24.30
CA VAL A 30 4.48 -15.88 23.07
C VAL A 30 3.56 -14.87 22.36
N TYR A 31 2.70 -14.18 23.12
CA TYR A 31 1.79 -13.18 22.57
C TYR A 31 2.53 -11.99 21.93
N ASN A 32 3.68 -11.59 22.48
CA ASN A 32 4.51 -10.51 21.93
C ASN A 32 5.42 -10.95 20.77
N ILE A 33 5.81 -12.23 20.70
CA ILE A 33 6.70 -12.73 19.64
C ILE A 33 5.94 -12.90 18.31
N ASP A 34 4.67 -13.26 18.36
CA ASP A 34 3.82 -13.37 17.19
C ASP A 34 3.24 -12.02 16.81
N ASP A 35 4.03 -11.24 16.05
CA ASP A 35 3.53 -10.07 15.33
C ASP A 35 2.90 -10.58 13.99
N PRO A 36 1.59 -10.83 13.98
CA PRO A 36 0.95 -11.49 12.84
C PRO A 36 1.02 -10.60 11.61
N LYS A 37 1.33 -11.19 10.47
CA LYS A 37 1.24 -10.50 9.18
C LYS A 37 -0.20 -10.09 8.94
N LYS A 38 -0.41 -8.83 8.64
CA LYS A 38 -1.69 -8.23 8.28
C LYS A 38 -1.58 -7.54 6.94
N SER A 39 -2.73 -7.24 6.36
CA SER A 39 -2.83 -6.44 5.15
C SER A 39 -3.56 -5.15 5.47
N LYS A 40 -3.05 -4.04 4.98
CA LYS A 40 -3.65 -2.71 5.07
C LYS A 40 -3.71 -2.10 3.67
N THR A 41 -4.80 -1.43 3.38
CA THR A 41 -5.00 -0.76 2.09
C THR A 41 -4.59 0.70 2.22
N PHE A 42 -3.86 1.18 1.23
CA PHE A 42 -3.39 2.56 1.10
C PHE A 42 -3.85 3.14 -0.23
N THR A 43 -3.99 4.46 -0.28
CA THR A 43 -4.33 5.20 -1.49
C THR A 43 -3.36 6.36 -1.65
N THR A 44 -2.73 6.47 -2.81
CA THR A 44 -1.81 7.57 -3.10
C THR A 44 -2.08 8.16 -4.47
N ASN A 45 -1.68 9.42 -4.66
CA ASN A 45 -1.76 10.10 -5.95
C ASN A 45 -0.69 9.55 -6.89
N VAL A 46 -1.05 9.42 -8.17
CA VAL A 46 -0.12 8.99 -9.21
C VAL A 46 0.58 10.22 -9.77
N THR A 47 1.90 10.18 -9.77
CA THR A 47 2.75 11.21 -10.40
C THR A 47 3.10 10.76 -11.80
N VAL A 48 2.91 11.65 -12.76
CA VAL A 48 3.29 11.41 -14.16
C VAL A 48 4.75 11.81 -14.36
N GLU A 49 5.54 10.91 -14.93
CA GLU A 49 6.90 11.18 -15.37
C GLU A 49 7.03 11.05 -16.89
N ASN A 50 8.02 11.75 -17.46
CA ASN A 50 8.33 11.73 -18.90
C ASN A 50 7.13 12.13 -19.80
N ALA A 51 6.36 13.12 -19.39
CA ALA A 51 5.20 13.61 -20.15
C ALA A 51 5.57 14.07 -21.58
N SER A 52 6.82 14.47 -21.82
CA SER A 52 7.35 14.82 -23.14
C SER A 52 7.25 13.68 -24.17
N ALA A 53 7.25 12.43 -23.73
CA ALA A 53 7.09 11.28 -24.62
C ALA A 53 5.77 11.31 -25.41
N VAL A 54 4.72 11.90 -24.84
CA VAL A 54 3.41 12.06 -25.53
C VAL A 54 3.45 13.25 -26.51
N THR A 55 4.06 14.36 -26.10
CA THR A 55 4.24 15.53 -26.97
C THR A 55 5.12 15.26 -28.18
N ASP A 56 6.14 14.42 -28.02
CA ASP A 56 7.02 13.97 -29.13
C ASP A 56 6.27 13.15 -30.20
N MET A 57 5.12 12.57 -29.82
CA MET A 57 4.19 11.91 -30.77
C MET A 57 3.17 12.86 -31.40
N ASN A 58 3.33 14.18 -31.23
CA ASN A 58 2.35 15.20 -31.63
C ASN A 58 0.94 14.98 -31.03
N LYS A 59 0.89 14.47 -29.79
CA LYS A 59 -0.35 14.22 -29.06
C LYS A 59 -0.32 14.95 -27.71
N CYS A 60 -1.51 15.26 -27.24
CA CYS A 60 -1.72 15.64 -25.85
C CYS A 60 -2.50 14.54 -25.13
N TYR A 61 -2.44 14.55 -23.82
CA TYR A 61 -3.14 13.57 -23.00
C TYR A 61 -3.99 14.25 -21.93
N GLU A 62 -5.09 13.60 -21.62
CA GLU A 62 -5.93 13.92 -20.48
C GLU A 62 -6.06 12.67 -19.62
N VAL A 63 -5.82 12.81 -18.31
CA VAL A 63 -5.98 11.72 -17.37
C VAL A 63 -7.46 11.50 -17.13
N LEU A 64 -7.95 10.29 -17.36
CA LEU A 64 -9.35 9.96 -17.14
C LEU A 64 -9.68 9.96 -15.65
N ASP A 65 -10.86 10.48 -15.33
CA ASP A 65 -11.35 10.60 -13.97
C ASP A 65 -11.23 9.29 -13.19
N GLY A 66 -10.75 9.40 -11.95
CA GLY A 66 -10.57 8.26 -11.04
C GLY A 66 -9.28 7.46 -11.24
N THR A 67 -8.45 7.77 -12.25
CA THR A 67 -7.16 7.08 -12.47
C THR A 67 -5.95 7.89 -12.01
N ASN A 68 -6.16 9.10 -11.50
CA ASN A 68 -5.15 9.95 -10.88
C ASN A 68 -4.74 9.50 -9.48
N THR A 69 -5.47 8.55 -8.89
CA THR A 69 -5.15 7.93 -7.61
C THR A 69 -5.11 6.41 -7.76
N VAL A 70 -4.27 5.77 -6.97
CA VAL A 70 -4.17 4.32 -6.96
C VAL A 70 -4.34 3.78 -5.56
N THR A 71 -5.20 2.77 -5.45
CA THR A 71 -5.42 2.02 -4.21
C THR A 71 -4.73 0.66 -4.31
N PHE A 72 -3.90 0.34 -3.32
CA PHE A 72 -3.12 -0.89 -3.28
C PHE A 72 -3.08 -1.48 -1.88
N THR A 73 -2.75 -2.75 -1.78
CA THR A 73 -2.69 -3.48 -0.51
C THR A 73 -1.25 -3.77 -0.15
N VAL A 74 -0.91 -3.46 1.08
CA VAL A 74 0.40 -3.73 1.67
C VAL A 74 0.24 -4.81 2.73
N THR A 75 1.07 -5.83 2.67
CA THR A 75 1.11 -6.92 3.66
C THR A 75 2.42 -6.87 4.41
N GLY A 76 2.35 -6.92 5.71
CA GLY A 76 3.53 -6.86 6.58
C GLY A 76 3.20 -7.17 8.02
N LYS A 77 4.19 -7.05 8.89
CA LYS A 77 3.97 -7.14 10.33
C LYS A 77 3.06 -6.01 10.80
N ARG A 78 2.16 -6.34 11.71
CA ARG A 78 1.20 -5.37 12.26
C ARG A 78 1.89 -4.12 12.81
N SER A 79 2.95 -4.30 13.58
CA SER A 79 3.72 -3.20 14.21
C SER A 79 4.37 -2.25 13.20
N GLU A 80 4.72 -2.75 12.00
CA GLU A 80 5.24 -1.92 10.91
C GLU A 80 4.10 -1.25 10.13
N LEU A 81 3.01 -1.99 9.84
CA LEU A 81 1.86 -1.44 9.10
C LEU A 81 1.13 -0.31 9.84
N GLU A 82 1.10 -0.34 11.17
CA GLU A 82 0.48 0.71 11.98
C GLU A 82 1.23 2.05 11.93
N LYS A 83 2.52 2.02 11.58
CA LYS A 83 3.38 3.21 11.42
C LYS A 83 3.38 3.78 10.01
N LEU A 84 2.75 3.08 9.05
CA LEU A 84 2.72 3.48 7.66
C LEU A 84 1.50 4.33 7.35
N ASP A 85 1.75 5.42 6.62
CA ASP A 85 0.76 6.30 6.06
C ASP A 85 0.81 6.30 4.52
N ASP A 86 -0.23 6.84 3.88
CA ASP A 86 -0.33 6.97 2.41
C ASP A 86 0.86 7.76 1.83
N THR A 87 1.43 8.68 2.61
CA THR A 87 2.59 9.51 2.24
C THR A 87 3.92 8.77 2.19
N ASP A 88 4.01 7.58 2.78
CA ASP A 88 5.20 6.73 2.76
C ASP A 88 5.39 5.98 1.43
N PHE A 89 4.40 6.07 0.55
CA PHE A 89 4.40 5.44 -0.76
C PHE A 89 4.48 6.48 -1.87
N SER A 90 5.02 6.06 -3.01
CA SER A 90 5.04 6.82 -4.25
C SER A 90 4.47 5.94 -5.37
N ALA A 91 3.58 6.50 -6.14
CA ALA A 91 3.04 5.86 -7.34
C ALA A 91 3.44 6.71 -8.55
N VAL A 92 4.09 6.09 -9.52
CA VAL A 92 4.61 6.74 -10.72
C VAL A 92 4.05 6.07 -11.96
N ALA A 93 3.56 6.88 -12.89
CA ALA A 93 3.19 6.49 -14.24
C ALA A 93 4.22 7.06 -15.22
N ASP A 94 5.09 6.21 -15.76
CA ASP A 94 6.12 6.61 -16.73
C ASP A 94 5.54 6.57 -18.14
N MET A 95 5.44 7.73 -18.77
CA MET A 95 4.89 7.89 -20.14
C MET A 95 5.74 7.21 -21.23
N ASN A 96 6.99 6.87 -20.96
CA ASN A 96 7.79 6.06 -21.88
C ASN A 96 7.24 4.63 -22.03
N ARG A 97 6.40 4.18 -21.11
CA ARG A 97 5.77 2.85 -21.09
C ARG A 97 4.30 2.90 -21.51
N LEU A 98 3.93 3.93 -22.23
CA LEU A 98 2.58 4.15 -22.74
C LEU A 98 2.17 3.02 -23.70
N ILE A 99 1.00 2.44 -23.46
CA ILE A 99 0.38 1.44 -24.33
C ILE A 99 -0.83 2.08 -24.99
N ILE A 100 -0.73 2.31 -26.30
CA ILE A 100 -1.79 2.96 -27.08
C ILE A 100 -2.73 1.88 -27.62
N ASN A 101 -4.04 2.14 -27.61
CA ASN A 101 -5.03 1.23 -28.20
C ASN A 101 -5.00 1.31 -29.74
N ASP A 102 -5.65 0.32 -30.40
CA ASP A 102 -5.69 0.21 -31.86
C ASP A 102 -6.30 1.42 -32.56
N LYS A 103 -7.11 2.21 -31.86
CA LYS A 103 -7.75 3.43 -32.41
C LYS A 103 -6.90 4.69 -32.22
N GLY A 104 -5.82 4.60 -31.45
CA GLY A 104 -4.91 5.72 -31.20
C GLY A 104 -5.45 6.86 -30.34
N ASN A 105 -6.66 6.74 -29.77
CA ASN A 105 -7.33 7.77 -28.99
C ASN A 105 -7.36 7.52 -27.48
N LYS A 106 -6.93 6.35 -27.05
CA LYS A 106 -6.80 5.98 -25.63
C LYS A 106 -5.48 5.29 -25.40
N ALA A 107 -4.94 5.49 -24.23
CA ALA A 107 -3.72 4.83 -23.81
C ALA A 107 -3.81 4.41 -22.33
N SER A 108 -3.00 3.46 -21.96
CA SER A 108 -2.83 3.03 -20.59
C SER A 108 -1.34 3.04 -20.22
N VAL A 109 -1.03 3.48 -19.02
CA VAL A 109 0.34 3.50 -18.49
C VAL A 109 0.38 2.66 -17.22
N PRO A 110 1.30 1.70 -17.12
CA PRO A 110 1.45 0.94 -15.89
C PRO A 110 1.91 1.84 -14.74
N ILE A 111 1.26 1.70 -13.59
CA ILE A 111 1.61 2.45 -12.38
C ILE A 111 2.60 1.61 -11.57
N GLU A 112 3.77 2.15 -11.31
CA GLU A 112 4.74 1.57 -10.41
C GLU A 112 4.57 2.15 -9.01
N ILE A 113 4.35 1.27 -8.02
CA ILE A 113 4.19 1.65 -6.63
C ILE A 113 5.44 1.23 -5.87
N SER A 114 6.06 2.17 -5.21
CA SER A 114 7.25 1.95 -4.39
C SER A 114 7.09 2.59 -3.01
N ALA A 115 7.76 2.01 -2.02
CA ALA A 115 7.89 2.63 -0.71
C ALA A 115 9.06 3.61 -0.72
N LYS A 116 8.87 4.80 -0.17
CA LYS A 116 9.93 5.84 -0.06
C LYS A 116 11.06 5.43 0.89
N ARG A 117 10.80 4.45 1.76
CA ARG A 117 11.77 3.89 2.71
C ARG A 117 11.84 2.38 2.56
N THR A 118 12.97 1.81 2.91
CA THR A 118 13.14 0.36 2.92
C THR A 118 12.54 -0.24 4.19
N TYR A 119 11.60 -1.15 4.03
CA TYR A 119 10.96 -1.90 5.10
C TYR A 119 11.33 -3.38 4.97
N THR A 120 11.67 -4.01 6.09
CA THR A 120 12.21 -5.40 6.06
C THR A 120 11.13 -6.46 5.89
N SER A 121 9.92 -6.19 6.38
CA SER A 121 8.83 -7.18 6.38
C SER A 121 7.59 -6.74 5.61
N VAL A 122 7.67 -5.67 4.85
CA VAL A 122 6.56 -5.09 4.10
C VAL A 122 6.61 -5.53 2.64
N SER A 123 5.51 -6.06 2.14
CA SER A 123 5.33 -6.43 0.74
C SER A 123 4.16 -5.66 0.14
N ILE A 124 4.42 -4.98 -0.96
CA ILE A 124 3.41 -4.23 -1.71
C ILE A 124 2.78 -5.18 -2.73
N ASN A 125 1.48 -5.38 -2.66
CA ASN A 125 0.74 -6.14 -3.64
C ASN A 125 0.22 -5.19 -4.73
N ASN A 126 1.03 -5.05 -5.77
CA ASN A 126 0.74 -4.22 -6.93
C ASN A 126 0.22 -5.09 -8.08
N LYS A 127 -1.04 -5.49 -8.03
CA LYS A 127 -1.68 -6.19 -9.15
C LYS A 127 -1.97 -5.18 -10.25
N ASN A 128 -1.12 -5.17 -11.28
CA ASN A 128 -1.31 -4.51 -12.59
C ASN A 128 -2.29 -3.33 -12.56
N LYS A 129 -1.87 -2.24 -11.95
CA LYS A 129 -2.63 -0.99 -11.95
C LYS A 129 -2.17 -0.15 -13.13
N TYR A 130 -3.14 0.42 -13.83
CA TYR A 130 -2.90 1.27 -14.98
C TYR A 130 -3.59 2.60 -14.79
N MET A 131 -2.93 3.67 -15.23
CA MET A 131 -3.53 4.98 -15.45
C MET A 131 -4.10 4.99 -16.86
N GLU A 132 -5.35 5.36 -17.01
CA GLU A 132 -6.00 5.49 -18.31
C GLU A 132 -5.97 6.95 -18.77
N LEU A 133 -5.64 7.12 -20.04
CA LEU A 133 -5.48 8.42 -20.69
C LEU A 133 -6.33 8.49 -21.95
N SER A 134 -6.92 9.65 -22.18
CA SER A 134 -7.41 10.04 -23.50
C SER A 134 -6.29 10.73 -24.26
N LEU A 135 -6.09 10.37 -25.50
CA LEU A 135 -5.11 10.98 -26.40
C LEU A 135 -5.82 11.77 -27.49
N GLU A 136 -5.37 12.99 -27.72
CA GLU A 136 -5.86 13.84 -28.79
C GLU A 136 -4.68 14.40 -29.60
N ASP A 137 -4.90 14.70 -30.87
CA ASP A 137 -3.87 15.29 -31.73
C ASP A 137 -3.66 16.76 -31.36
N LEU A 138 -2.40 17.18 -31.29
CA LEU A 138 -1.99 18.51 -30.83
C LEU A 138 -2.59 19.68 -31.64
N MET A 139 -3.08 19.41 -32.87
CA MET A 139 -3.62 20.43 -33.78
C MET A 139 -5.03 20.89 -33.41
N SER A 140 -5.77 20.20 -32.55
CA SER A 140 -7.20 20.44 -32.37
C SER A 140 -7.63 20.94 -30.99
N SER A 141 -7.03 20.48 -29.91
CA SER A 141 -7.64 20.65 -28.58
C SER A 141 -6.74 21.23 -27.49
N CYS A 142 -5.45 21.00 -27.54
CA CYS A 142 -4.56 21.41 -26.44
C CYS A 142 -4.24 22.92 -26.40
N LEU A 143 -4.43 23.63 -27.50
CA LEU A 143 -4.25 25.07 -27.55
C LEU A 143 -5.34 25.87 -26.80
N LEU A 144 -6.52 25.28 -26.62
CA LEU A 144 -7.62 25.87 -25.86
C LEU A 144 -7.42 25.84 -24.35
N TYR A 145 -6.66 24.84 -23.85
CA TYR A 145 -6.47 24.66 -22.41
C TYR A 145 -5.31 25.47 -21.83
N THR A 146 -4.32 25.81 -22.64
CA THR A 146 -3.16 26.66 -22.22
C THR A 146 -3.43 28.13 -22.17
N SER A 147 -4.51 28.64 -22.81
CA SER A 147 -4.85 30.06 -22.80
C SER A 147 -5.58 30.53 -21.54
N ASP A 148 -6.20 29.62 -20.80
CA ASP A 148 -6.92 29.92 -19.54
C ASP A 148 -6.07 29.71 -18.26
N ALA A 149 -4.85 29.20 -18.38
CA ALA A 149 -3.92 29.02 -17.29
C ALA A 149 -2.85 30.11 -17.15
N ALA A 150 -2.98 31.17 -17.91
CA ALA A 150 -2.09 32.33 -17.85
C ALA A 150 -2.58 33.37 -16.82
#